data_7f907404f3c9b0ee4ac06770f6bb7c15
#
_entry.id   7f907404f3c9b0ee4ac06770f6bb7c15
#
_cell.length_a   1.000
_cell.length_b   1.000
_cell.length_c   1.000
_cell.angle_alpha   90.00
_cell.angle_beta   90.00
_cell.angle_gamma   90.00
#
_symmetry.space_group_name_H-M   'P 1'
#
loop_
_entity.id
_entity.type
_entity.pdbx_description
1 polymer ?
#
loop_
_entity_poly.entity_id
_entity_poly.type
_entity_poly.pdbx_seq_one_letter_code
_entity_poly.pdbx_strand_id
1 'polypeptide(L)'
;MPQRVWSFLKDDSSRQSQRIRVLVGTFQFQMDLTRIRNFSIIAHIDHGKSTLSDRILEITGAVEARSMRAQYLDSMDLERERGITIKAQNVRVEWKGHTLHLIDTPGHVDFGYEVSRSLAACEGVVLLVDAAQGIEAQTLANCYLALENDLEIVPVLNKIDLPAADPDLYASEIENVLGLPAEEVLQISAKTGDGISELLDAIVERIPPPEGNIDDPLQALIFDSYFDQYRGVISSMRIMNGRIRTNDKLRFMQTGGTHDAEEIGVRSPGVTPVEELGPGEVGYLIASIKDVGKAKSGETVTSVLGSAQQALEGYEDPKPMVFCGLYPVDGDEYPDLREALQKLKLNDASITFEPETSGALGFGFRCGFLGLLHMEIVRERLEREFDLSLIATAPSVAYKVTTDDGHTLDVDNPSDLPDMGSVAEIEEPMLKIGILTPADYTGTVMELCQGRRGTMDRMEYLSPERVELHYEMPLAEVVTDFFDQLKSRTQGYASLDYEPSGYKADKLVKVDVLLNGEPVDAFSTIVHDDAAYDYGRRMAEKLRELIPRQMFDVPIQAAIGGRIIARETVKAKRKDVLAKCYGGDITRKRKLLEQQKKGKKKMKAIGRVEVPNEAFVSALKLDD
;
A
#
# COMPACT_ATOMS: atom_id res chain seq x y z
N MET A 1 -80.47 -29.50 -19.91
CA MET A 1 -80.47 -30.82 -19.28
C MET A 1 -79.27 -31.59 -19.77
N PRO A 2 -78.54 -32.33 -18.93
CA PRO A 2 -78.68 -32.55 -17.52
C PRO A 2 -77.48 -32.21 -16.66
N GLN A 3 -77.79 -31.85 -15.44
CA GLN A 3 -76.95 -31.98 -14.25
C GLN A 3 -76.62 -33.47 -14.00
N ARG A 4 -75.41 -33.71 -13.54
CA ARG A 4 -74.83 -34.72 -12.67
C ARG A 4 -73.48 -35.18 -13.18
N VAL A 5 -72.42 -34.67 -12.59
CA VAL A 5 -71.20 -35.37 -12.11
C VAL A 5 -70.38 -34.38 -11.33
N TRP A 6 -70.74 -34.05 -10.12
CA TRP A 6 -69.88 -33.35 -9.13
C TRP A 6 -70.23 -33.95 -7.73
N SER A 7 -69.70 -35.11 -7.50
CA SER A 7 -69.70 -35.65 -6.12
C SER A 7 -68.83 -36.91 -6.08
N PHE A 8 -67.54 -36.80 -6.18
CA PHE A 8 -66.57 -37.83 -5.76
C PHE A 8 -65.15 -37.33 -5.97
N LEU A 9 -64.70 -36.28 -5.28
CA LEU A 9 -63.32 -35.92 -5.07
C LEU A 9 -63.21 -34.92 -3.92
N LYS A 10 -63.70 -35.34 -2.74
CA LYS A 10 -63.45 -34.67 -1.48
C LYS A 10 -63.21 -35.75 -0.43
N ASP A 11 -62.04 -36.37 -0.42
CA ASP A 11 -61.48 -37.05 0.75
C ASP A 11 -60.12 -37.71 0.51
N ASP A 12 -59.19 -37.02 -0.18
CA ASP A 12 -57.81 -37.54 -0.22
C ASP A 12 -56.71 -36.47 -0.11
N SER A 13 -57.08 -35.19 0.09
CA SER A 13 -56.11 -34.11 0.25
C SER A 13 -55.53 -33.95 1.67
N SER A 14 -56.13 -34.63 2.68
CA SER A 14 -55.66 -34.54 4.08
C SER A 14 -54.62 -35.62 4.46
N ARG A 15 -54.47 -36.67 3.67
CA ARG A 15 -53.47 -37.73 3.91
C ARG A 15 -52.19 -37.58 3.09
N GLN A 16 -52.21 -36.84 1.99
CA GLN A 16 -51.00 -36.53 1.22
C GLN A 16 -50.23 -35.32 1.78
N SER A 17 -50.96 -34.35 2.36
CA SER A 17 -50.27 -33.19 3.00
C SER A 17 -49.58 -33.55 4.33
N GLN A 18 -50.01 -34.64 5.01
CA GLN A 18 -49.29 -35.13 6.19
C GLN A 18 -48.11 -36.04 5.87
N ARG A 19 -48.06 -36.67 4.70
CA ARG A 19 -46.90 -37.46 4.26
C ARG A 19 -45.81 -36.62 3.62
N ILE A 20 -46.13 -35.44 3.09
CA ILE A 20 -45.14 -34.49 2.58
C ILE A 20 -44.52 -33.66 3.73
N ARG A 21 -45.24 -33.46 4.84
CA ARG A 21 -44.69 -32.77 6.03
C ARG A 21 -43.74 -33.62 6.89
N VAL A 22 -43.66 -34.91 6.69
CA VAL A 22 -42.75 -35.81 7.43
C VAL A 22 -41.45 -36.11 6.67
N LEU A 23 -41.31 -35.61 5.44
CA LEU A 23 -40.05 -35.72 4.63
C LEU A 23 -39.32 -34.40 4.44
N VAL A 24 -39.80 -33.28 5.00
CA VAL A 24 -39.01 -32.09 5.30
C VAL A 24 -38.49 -32.23 6.74
N GLY A 25 -37.95 -33.39 7.05
CA GLY A 25 -37.10 -33.58 8.21
C GLY A 25 -35.83 -32.79 7.98
N THR A 26 -35.68 -31.71 8.73
CA THR A 26 -34.41 -31.09 9.14
C THR A 26 -33.19 -31.83 8.57
N PHE A 27 -32.82 -31.52 7.35
CA PHE A 27 -31.42 -31.51 7.03
C PHE A 27 -30.84 -30.33 7.85
N GLN A 28 -30.52 -30.58 9.12
CA GLN A 28 -29.49 -29.84 9.81
C GLN A 28 -28.23 -30.01 8.92
N PHE A 29 -27.91 -28.99 8.17
CA PHE A 29 -26.59 -28.87 7.64
C PHE A 29 -25.67 -28.80 8.87
N GLN A 30 -25.24 -29.96 9.33
CA GLN A 30 -24.18 -30.04 10.32
C GLN A 30 -22.93 -29.65 9.55
N MET A 31 -22.53 -28.37 9.68
CA MET A 31 -21.31 -27.83 9.05
C MET A 31 -20.13 -28.68 9.54
N ASP A 32 -19.48 -29.33 8.62
CA ASP A 32 -18.34 -30.19 8.91
C ASP A 32 -17.06 -29.34 8.81
N LEU A 33 -16.65 -28.73 9.92
CA LEU A 33 -15.44 -27.91 10.01
C LEU A 33 -14.20 -28.65 9.50
N THR A 34 -14.17 -29.97 9.61
CA THR A 34 -13.03 -30.77 9.14
C THR A 34 -12.80 -30.65 7.64
N ARG A 35 -13.78 -30.18 6.89
CA ARG A 35 -13.72 -29.98 5.43
C ARG A 35 -13.40 -28.56 5.01
N ILE A 36 -13.19 -27.64 5.92
CA ILE A 36 -12.86 -26.25 5.60
C ILE A 36 -11.34 -26.06 5.73
N ARG A 37 -10.74 -25.30 4.80
CA ARG A 37 -9.36 -24.81 4.87
C ARG A 37 -9.31 -23.35 4.51
N ASN A 38 -8.79 -22.53 5.39
CA ASN A 38 -8.56 -21.11 5.14
C ASN A 38 -7.06 -20.90 5.00
N PHE A 39 -6.63 -20.40 3.87
CA PHE A 39 -5.22 -20.20 3.60
C PHE A 39 -4.96 -18.96 2.78
N SER A 40 -3.75 -18.44 2.89
CA SER A 40 -3.22 -17.36 2.06
C SER A 40 -2.01 -17.82 1.26
N ILE A 41 -1.67 -17.08 0.21
CA ILE A 41 -0.42 -17.28 -0.53
C ILE A 41 0.48 -16.09 -0.22
N ILE A 42 1.62 -16.36 0.42
CA ILE A 42 2.66 -15.38 0.68
C ILE A 42 3.83 -15.60 -0.29
N ALA A 43 4.31 -14.53 -0.88
CA ALA A 43 5.34 -14.58 -1.91
C ALA A 43 6.04 -13.23 -2.02
N HIS A 44 7.29 -13.25 -2.48
CA HIS A 44 7.94 -12.04 -2.98
C HIS A 44 7.30 -11.57 -4.29
N ILE A 45 7.51 -10.31 -4.65
CA ILE A 45 7.07 -9.74 -5.93
C ILE A 45 7.66 -10.60 -7.07
N ASP A 46 6.87 -10.84 -8.11
CA ASP A 46 7.24 -11.63 -9.30
C ASP A 46 7.51 -13.13 -9.06
N HIS A 47 7.34 -13.68 -7.86
CA HIS A 47 7.44 -15.14 -7.62
C HIS A 47 6.27 -15.94 -8.20
N GLY A 48 5.22 -15.26 -8.68
CA GLY A 48 4.12 -15.87 -9.43
C GLY A 48 2.86 -16.12 -8.62
N LYS A 49 2.62 -15.36 -7.54
CA LYS A 49 1.44 -15.45 -6.67
C LYS A 49 0.13 -15.37 -7.45
N SER A 50 -0.09 -14.29 -8.21
CA SER A 50 -1.33 -14.10 -8.99
C SER A 50 -1.51 -15.19 -10.07
N THR A 51 -0.40 -15.68 -10.65
CA THR A 51 -0.44 -16.80 -11.61
C THR A 51 -0.86 -18.10 -10.92
N LEU A 52 -0.39 -18.35 -9.69
CA LEU A 52 -0.81 -19.52 -8.90
C LEU A 52 -2.30 -19.42 -8.53
N SER A 53 -2.74 -18.25 -8.05
CA SER A 53 -4.16 -18.00 -7.75
C SER A 53 -5.05 -18.28 -8.97
N ASP A 54 -4.67 -17.80 -10.15
CA ASP A 54 -5.37 -18.06 -11.40
C ASP A 54 -5.44 -19.57 -11.70
N ARG A 55 -4.34 -20.29 -11.53
CA ARG A 55 -4.27 -21.72 -11.81
C ARG A 55 -5.13 -22.52 -10.84
N ILE A 56 -5.19 -22.14 -9.58
CA ILE A 56 -6.09 -22.74 -8.59
C ILE A 56 -7.54 -22.56 -9.01
N LEU A 57 -7.95 -21.35 -9.43
CA LEU A 57 -9.30 -21.07 -9.91
C LEU A 57 -9.68 -21.91 -11.14
N GLU A 58 -8.73 -22.11 -12.05
CA GLU A 58 -8.94 -22.91 -13.27
C GLU A 58 -9.09 -24.41 -12.95
N ILE A 59 -8.16 -24.99 -12.19
CA ILE A 59 -8.14 -26.43 -11.86
C ILE A 59 -9.33 -26.83 -10.98
N THR A 60 -9.73 -25.98 -10.04
CA THR A 60 -10.91 -26.22 -9.23
C THR A 60 -12.23 -26.01 -9.97
N GLY A 61 -12.17 -25.45 -11.20
CA GLY A 61 -13.36 -25.14 -11.99
C GLY A 61 -14.21 -24.00 -11.43
N ALA A 62 -13.65 -23.21 -10.51
CA ALA A 62 -14.34 -22.05 -9.95
C ALA A 62 -14.61 -20.97 -11.02
N VAL A 63 -13.73 -20.87 -12.02
CA VAL A 63 -13.91 -20.02 -13.20
C VAL A 63 -13.97 -20.90 -14.44
N GLU A 64 -14.99 -20.70 -15.30
CA GLU A 64 -15.04 -21.38 -16.58
C GLU A 64 -13.85 -20.98 -17.47
N ALA A 65 -13.19 -21.93 -18.12
CA ALA A 65 -11.99 -21.69 -18.95
C ALA A 65 -12.17 -20.57 -20.00
N ARG A 66 -13.38 -20.39 -20.54
CA ARG A 66 -13.70 -19.30 -21.50
C ARG A 66 -13.78 -17.91 -20.86
N SER A 67 -13.97 -17.84 -19.53
CA SER A 67 -14.10 -16.60 -18.75
C SER A 67 -12.80 -16.26 -18.01
N MET A 68 -11.83 -17.19 -18.05
CA MET A 68 -10.53 -17.00 -17.40
C MET A 68 -9.73 -15.90 -18.10
N ARG A 69 -9.14 -15.03 -17.33
CA ARG A 69 -8.22 -13.98 -17.77
C ARG A 69 -7.01 -13.98 -16.85
N ALA A 70 -5.89 -13.50 -17.33
CA ALA A 70 -4.69 -13.37 -16.49
C ALA A 70 -4.94 -12.43 -15.32
N GLN A 71 -4.42 -12.78 -14.15
CA GLN A 71 -4.56 -12.04 -12.90
C GLN A 71 -6.05 -11.79 -12.58
N TYR A 72 -6.80 -12.87 -12.53
CA TYR A 72 -8.27 -12.81 -12.40
C TYR A 72 -8.73 -12.13 -11.11
N LEU A 73 -8.01 -12.37 -10.00
CA LEU A 73 -8.30 -11.77 -8.69
C LEU A 73 -7.85 -10.30 -8.62
N ASP A 74 -6.84 -9.90 -9.40
CA ASP A 74 -6.37 -8.52 -9.45
C ASP A 74 -7.42 -7.67 -10.19
N SER A 75 -8.25 -6.97 -9.40
CA SER A 75 -9.44 -6.27 -9.91
C SER A 75 -9.13 -4.92 -10.55
N MET A 76 -8.04 -4.26 -10.11
CA MET A 76 -7.61 -2.95 -10.59
C MET A 76 -6.72 -3.09 -11.82
N ASP A 77 -6.86 -2.14 -12.77
CA ASP A 77 -5.95 -2.06 -13.92
C ASP A 77 -4.50 -1.85 -13.47
N LEU A 78 -4.32 -1.08 -12.42
CA LEU A 78 -3.02 -0.76 -11.84
C LEU A 78 -2.33 -2.00 -11.23
N GLU A 79 -3.07 -2.90 -10.59
CA GLU A 79 -2.55 -4.19 -10.10
C GLU A 79 -1.98 -5.01 -11.25
N ARG A 80 -2.73 -5.10 -12.36
CA ARG A 80 -2.33 -5.87 -13.55
C ARG A 80 -1.14 -5.25 -14.29
N GLU A 81 -1.09 -3.92 -14.38
CA GLU A 81 0.02 -3.22 -15.03
C GLU A 81 1.33 -3.34 -14.25
N ARG A 82 1.25 -3.24 -12.92
CA ARG A 82 2.42 -3.31 -12.04
C ARG A 82 2.79 -4.74 -11.63
N GLY A 83 1.92 -5.72 -11.89
CA GLY A 83 2.11 -7.12 -11.51
C GLY A 83 2.09 -7.37 -10.00
N ILE A 84 1.43 -6.50 -9.23
CA ILE A 84 1.33 -6.59 -7.77
C ILE A 84 -0.12 -6.57 -7.32
N THR A 85 -0.46 -7.36 -6.32
CA THR A 85 -1.73 -7.24 -5.61
C THR A 85 -1.67 -6.05 -4.66
N ILE A 86 -2.60 -5.12 -4.79
CA ILE A 86 -2.70 -3.92 -3.95
C ILE A 86 -3.71 -4.17 -2.83
N LYS A 87 -4.83 -4.82 -3.14
CA LYS A 87 -5.92 -5.07 -2.20
C LYS A 87 -6.19 -6.56 -2.04
N ALA A 88 -6.33 -7.00 -0.77
CA ALA A 88 -6.66 -8.38 -0.47
C ALA A 88 -7.99 -8.79 -1.12
N GLN A 89 -8.04 -9.99 -1.68
CA GLN A 89 -9.22 -10.60 -2.26
C GLN A 89 -9.43 -11.98 -1.65
N ASN A 90 -10.68 -12.36 -1.42
CA ASN A 90 -10.98 -13.70 -0.96
C ASN A 90 -11.85 -14.45 -1.97
N VAL A 91 -11.59 -15.73 -2.13
CA VAL A 91 -12.37 -16.60 -3.01
C VAL A 91 -12.56 -17.97 -2.38
N ARG A 92 -13.78 -18.49 -2.51
CA ARG A 92 -14.14 -19.85 -2.12
C ARG A 92 -14.04 -20.77 -3.33
N VAL A 93 -13.32 -21.87 -3.19
CA VAL A 93 -13.22 -22.94 -4.19
C VAL A 93 -13.49 -24.30 -3.54
N GLU A 94 -13.85 -25.27 -4.36
CA GLU A 94 -14.12 -26.64 -3.88
C GLU A 94 -13.05 -27.59 -4.44
N TRP A 95 -12.49 -28.44 -3.55
CA TRP A 95 -11.49 -29.44 -3.96
C TRP A 95 -11.73 -30.77 -3.25
N LYS A 96 -12.03 -31.84 -4.01
CA LYS A 96 -12.23 -33.19 -3.49
C LYS A 96 -13.18 -33.27 -2.27
N GLY A 97 -14.23 -32.46 -2.25
CA GLY A 97 -15.22 -32.39 -1.19
C GLY A 97 -14.81 -31.56 0.04
N HIS A 98 -13.73 -30.78 -0.08
CA HIS A 98 -13.34 -29.75 0.88
C HIS A 98 -13.65 -28.37 0.33
N THR A 99 -14.05 -27.48 1.19
CA THR A 99 -14.22 -26.05 0.91
C THR A 99 -12.92 -25.33 1.25
N LEU A 100 -12.30 -24.69 0.27
CA LEU A 100 -11.06 -23.95 0.43
C LEU A 100 -11.36 -22.46 0.29
N HIS A 101 -10.96 -21.67 1.27
CA HIS A 101 -10.99 -20.21 1.19
C HIS A 101 -9.57 -19.71 0.96
N LEU A 102 -9.31 -19.26 -0.27
CA LEU A 102 -8.08 -18.55 -0.60
C LEU A 102 -8.26 -17.07 -0.29
N ILE A 103 -7.38 -16.54 0.56
CA ILE A 103 -7.26 -15.09 0.84
C ILE A 103 -6.00 -14.61 0.16
N ASP A 104 -6.14 -13.95 -1.00
CA ASP A 104 -5.03 -13.41 -1.77
C ASP A 104 -4.58 -12.08 -1.16
N THR A 105 -3.30 -11.99 -0.76
CA THR A 105 -2.75 -10.86 0.00
C THR A 105 -1.75 -10.08 -0.83
N PRO A 106 -1.56 -8.76 -0.59
CA PRO A 106 -0.42 -8.03 -1.14
C PRO A 106 0.90 -8.70 -0.77
N GLY A 107 1.93 -8.51 -1.60
CA GLY A 107 3.28 -9.04 -1.35
C GLY A 107 4.30 -7.98 -0.94
N HIS A 108 3.97 -6.69 -1.01
CA HIS A 108 4.91 -5.59 -0.79
C HIS A 108 4.91 -5.13 0.68
N VAL A 109 6.07 -4.72 1.19
CA VAL A 109 6.27 -4.27 2.59
C VAL A 109 5.34 -3.11 2.99
N ASP A 110 5.07 -2.15 2.09
CA ASP A 110 4.15 -1.03 2.35
C ASP A 110 2.74 -1.51 2.75
N PHE A 111 2.36 -2.72 2.32
CA PHE A 111 1.08 -3.35 2.63
C PHE A 111 1.16 -4.44 3.71
N GLY A 112 2.26 -4.51 4.46
CA GLY A 112 2.47 -5.50 5.53
C GLY A 112 1.31 -5.54 6.54
N TYR A 113 0.67 -4.41 6.78
CA TYR A 113 -0.52 -4.29 7.57
C TYR A 113 -1.74 -5.06 7.00
N GLU A 114 -1.97 -5.03 5.68
CA GLU A 114 -3.03 -5.82 5.04
C GLU A 114 -2.69 -7.32 5.03
N VAL A 115 -1.40 -7.65 4.90
CA VAL A 115 -0.91 -9.03 5.00
C VAL A 115 -1.23 -9.60 6.38
N SER A 116 -0.81 -8.94 7.45
CA SER A 116 -1.05 -9.39 8.83
C SER A 116 -2.53 -9.64 9.11
N ARG A 117 -3.42 -8.76 8.65
CA ARG A 117 -4.87 -8.90 8.81
C ARG A 117 -5.44 -10.11 8.07
N SER A 118 -4.98 -10.35 6.87
CA SER A 118 -5.42 -11.47 6.06
C SER A 118 -4.92 -12.79 6.64
N LEU A 119 -3.70 -12.82 7.17
CA LEU A 119 -3.12 -13.99 7.83
C LEU A 119 -3.91 -14.39 9.08
N ALA A 120 -4.35 -13.44 9.90
CA ALA A 120 -5.18 -13.73 11.08
C ALA A 120 -6.55 -14.35 10.74
N ALA A 121 -6.96 -14.31 9.47
CA ALA A 121 -8.15 -14.99 8.98
C ALA A 121 -7.88 -16.40 8.43
N CYS A 122 -6.64 -16.91 8.53
CA CYS A 122 -6.20 -18.19 7.99
C CYS A 122 -5.75 -19.17 9.08
N GLU A 123 -5.70 -20.45 8.76
CA GLU A 123 -5.04 -21.50 9.53
C GLU A 123 -3.70 -21.92 8.92
N GLY A 124 -3.42 -21.51 7.68
CA GLY A 124 -2.14 -21.83 7.04
C GLY A 124 -1.84 -20.93 5.87
N VAL A 125 -0.61 -21.05 5.39
CA VAL A 125 -0.09 -20.28 4.26
C VAL A 125 0.66 -21.18 3.28
N VAL A 126 0.56 -20.84 2.01
CA VAL A 126 1.44 -21.34 0.96
C VAL A 126 2.59 -20.37 0.81
N LEU A 127 3.79 -20.77 1.18
CA LEU A 127 5.02 -20.00 1.02
C LEU A 127 5.58 -20.27 -0.37
N LEU A 128 5.39 -19.33 -1.30
CA LEU A 128 5.76 -19.46 -2.70
C LEU A 128 7.12 -18.81 -2.98
N VAL A 129 8.09 -19.63 -3.38
CA VAL A 129 9.45 -19.21 -3.70
C VAL A 129 9.75 -19.52 -5.17
N ASP A 130 10.42 -18.62 -5.87
CA ASP A 130 10.86 -18.82 -7.25
C ASP A 130 12.07 -19.78 -7.28
N ALA A 131 11.96 -20.90 -8.01
CA ALA A 131 13.02 -21.90 -8.14
C ALA A 131 14.27 -21.43 -8.92
N ALA A 132 14.27 -20.20 -9.44
CA ALA A 132 15.41 -19.59 -10.12
C ALA A 132 16.03 -18.42 -9.33
N GLN A 133 15.32 -17.87 -8.32
CA GLN A 133 15.77 -16.73 -7.53
C GLN A 133 15.99 -17.07 -6.05
N GLY A 134 15.22 -18.04 -5.53
CA GLY A 134 15.29 -18.47 -4.14
C GLY A 134 14.59 -17.54 -3.15
N ILE A 135 15.03 -17.55 -1.89
CA ILE A 135 14.46 -16.73 -0.83
C ILE A 135 14.84 -15.27 -1.02
N GLU A 136 13.86 -14.37 -0.85
CA GLU A 136 14.00 -12.93 -0.90
C GLU A 136 13.59 -12.30 0.45
N ALA A 137 13.94 -11.02 0.71
CA ALA A 137 13.69 -10.40 2.02
C ALA A 137 12.21 -10.43 2.44
N GLN A 138 11.29 -10.16 1.52
CA GLN A 138 9.85 -10.22 1.80
C GLN A 138 9.36 -11.66 2.05
N THR A 139 10.04 -12.67 1.51
CA THR A 139 9.75 -14.07 1.81
C THR A 139 10.01 -14.36 3.29
N LEU A 140 11.14 -13.87 3.82
CA LEU A 140 11.50 -13.99 5.23
C LEU A 140 10.51 -13.26 6.13
N ALA A 141 10.25 -11.97 5.84
CA ALA A 141 9.35 -11.14 6.63
C ALA A 141 7.94 -11.75 6.71
N ASN A 142 7.39 -12.17 5.57
CA ASN A 142 6.05 -12.79 5.52
C ASN A 142 6.02 -14.16 6.19
N CYS A 143 7.11 -14.93 6.14
CA CYS A 143 7.24 -16.19 6.85
C CYS A 143 7.21 -15.97 8.39
N TYR A 144 7.93 -14.97 8.89
CA TYR A 144 7.88 -14.62 10.31
C TYR A 144 6.49 -14.15 10.74
N LEU A 145 5.80 -13.34 9.94
CA LEU A 145 4.40 -12.95 10.20
C LEU A 145 3.46 -14.17 10.26
N ALA A 146 3.68 -15.17 9.42
CA ALA A 146 2.92 -16.43 9.47
C ALA A 146 3.18 -17.21 10.77
N LEU A 147 4.45 -17.29 11.19
CA LEU A 147 4.84 -17.95 12.44
C LEU A 147 4.31 -17.22 13.68
N GLU A 148 4.30 -15.89 13.69
CA GLU A 148 3.71 -15.08 14.77
C GLU A 148 2.19 -15.29 14.93
N ASN A 149 1.53 -15.68 13.84
CA ASN A 149 0.09 -16.03 13.84
C ASN A 149 -0.16 -17.55 14.03
N ASP A 150 0.85 -18.35 14.39
CA ASP A 150 0.75 -19.81 14.58
C ASP A 150 0.20 -20.55 13.34
N LEU A 151 0.50 -20.08 12.12
CA LEU A 151 -0.01 -20.65 10.88
C LEU A 151 0.86 -21.84 10.40
N GLU A 152 0.17 -22.86 9.87
CA GLU A 152 0.86 -23.96 9.17
C GLU A 152 1.43 -23.46 7.84
N ILE A 153 2.72 -23.73 7.58
CA ILE A 153 3.42 -23.27 6.38
C ILE A 153 3.61 -24.43 5.40
N VAL A 154 3.09 -24.29 4.18
CA VAL A 154 3.30 -25.22 3.07
C VAL A 154 4.33 -24.60 2.12
N PRO A 155 5.61 -25.03 2.15
CA PRO A 155 6.65 -24.47 1.29
C PRO A 155 6.52 -25.00 -0.15
N VAL A 156 6.67 -24.07 -1.12
CA VAL A 156 6.49 -24.37 -2.54
C VAL A 156 7.53 -23.65 -3.39
N LEU A 157 8.24 -24.40 -4.24
CA LEU A 157 9.10 -23.87 -5.30
C LEU A 157 8.31 -23.78 -6.60
N ASN A 158 8.18 -22.56 -7.12
CA ASN A 158 7.48 -22.26 -8.37
C ASN A 158 8.45 -22.02 -9.53
N LYS A 159 7.93 -22.00 -10.73
CA LYS A 159 8.66 -21.77 -12.00
C LYS A 159 9.72 -22.83 -12.30
N ILE A 160 9.47 -24.08 -11.91
CA ILE A 160 10.36 -25.21 -12.24
C ILE A 160 10.51 -25.44 -13.74
N ASP A 161 9.66 -24.83 -14.56
CA ASP A 161 9.72 -24.82 -16.03
C ASP A 161 10.83 -23.94 -16.61
N LEU A 162 11.46 -23.09 -15.80
CA LEU A 162 12.53 -22.21 -16.24
C LEU A 162 13.86 -22.96 -16.38
N PRO A 163 14.66 -22.69 -17.45
CA PRO A 163 15.98 -23.31 -17.59
C PRO A 163 16.99 -23.00 -16.48
N ALA A 164 16.77 -21.91 -15.74
CA ALA A 164 17.61 -21.48 -14.63
C ALA A 164 17.13 -22.00 -13.27
N ALA A 165 16.02 -22.77 -13.25
CA ALA A 165 15.49 -23.32 -12.01
C ALA A 165 16.43 -24.39 -11.43
N ASP A 166 16.72 -24.31 -10.13
CA ASP A 166 17.46 -25.32 -9.37
C ASP A 166 16.68 -25.68 -8.09
N PRO A 167 15.66 -26.55 -8.21
CA PRO A 167 14.82 -26.92 -7.08
C PRO A 167 15.56 -27.55 -5.90
N ASP A 168 16.62 -28.34 -6.16
CA ASP A 168 17.36 -29.02 -5.09
C ASP A 168 18.17 -28.00 -4.26
N LEU A 169 18.78 -27.02 -4.93
CA LEU A 169 19.50 -25.94 -4.27
C LEU A 169 18.55 -25.12 -3.38
N TYR A 170 17.43 -24.66 -3.93
CA TYR A 170 16.53 -23.76 -3.22
C TYR A 170 15.65 -24.48 -2.18
N ALA A 171 15.37 -25.76 -2.32
CA ALA A 171 14.78 -26.56 -1.23
C ALA A 171 15.73 -26.66 -0.03
N SER A 172 17.04 -26.88 -0.29
CA SER A 172 18.06 -26.86 0.76
C SER A 172 18.22 -25.46 1.39
N GLU A 173 18.08 -24.39 0.62
CA GLU A 173 18.08 -23.01 1.14
C GLU A 173 16.89 -22.76 2.07
N ILE A 174 15.68 -23.20 1.69
CA ILE A 174 14.47 -23.12 2.54
C ILE A 174 14.68 -23.88 3.86
N GLU A 175 15.27 -25.07 3.83
CA GLU A 175 15.56 -25.83 5.05
C GLU A 175 16.57 -25.11 5.93
N ASN A 176 17.67 -24.62 5.36
CA ASN A 176 18.73 -23.97 6.13
C ASN A 176 18.32 -22.63 6.73
N VAL A 177 17.50 -21.86 6.02
CA VAL A 177 17.12 -20.48 6.41
C VAL A 177 15.85 -20.44 7.24
N LEU A 178 14.83 -21.23 6.85
CA LEU A 178 13.50 -21.20 7.49
C LEU A 178 13.27 -22.41 8.41
N GLY A 179 14.14 -23.43 8.37
CA GLY A 179 13.96 -24.65 9.14
C GLY A 179 12.85 -25.57 8.64
N LEU A 180 12.32 -25.33 7.42
CA LEU A 180 11.29 -26.17 6.80
C LEU A 180 11.97 -27.30 6.02
N PRO A 181 11.68 -28.60 6.29
CA PRO A 181 12.40 -29.72 5.69
C PRO A 181 12.37 -29.68 4.15
N ALA A 182 13.53 -29.84 3.50
CA ALA A 182 13.65 -29.82 2.04
C ALA A 182 12.77 -30.89 1.36
N GLU A 183 12.56 -32.04 2.01
CA GLU A 183 11.71 -33.14 1.53
C GLU A 183 10.20 -32.80 1.53
N GLU A 184 9.78 -31.76 2.27
CA GLU A 184 8.41 -31.28 2.32
C GLU A 184 8.11 -30.16 1.30
N VAL A 185 9.13 -29.63 0.63
CA VAL A 185 9.02 -28.57 -0.35
C VAL A 185 8.40 -29.09 -1.63
N LEU A 186 7.23 -28.57 -1.98
CA LEU A 186 6.55 -28.94 -3.22
C LEU A 186 7.15 -28.20 -4.40
N GLN A 187 7.20 -28.85 -5.55
CA GLN A 187 7.74 -28.29 -6.79
C GLN A 187 6.61 -28.12 -7.80
N ILE A 188 6.39 -26.88 -8.26
CA ILE A 188 5.29 -26.56 -9.18
C ILE A 188 5.72 -25.64 -10.32
N SER A 189 4.90 -25.61 -11.35
CA SER A 189 4.86 -24.51 -12.32
C SER A 189 3.44 -23.97 -12.41
N ALA A 190 3.21 -22.83 -11.81
CA ALA A 190 1.91 -22.15 -11.94
C ALA A 190 1.58 -21.81 -13.42
N LYS A 191 2.60 -21.59 -14.25
CA LYS A 191 2.44 -21.29 -15.67
C LYS A 191 1.95 -22.51 -16.48
N THR A 192 2.52 -23.68 -16.28
CA THR A 192 2.18 -24.91 -17.01
C THR A 192 1.06 -25.71 -16.34
N GLY A 193 0.86 -25.53 -15.03
CA GLY A 193 -0.10 -26.26 -14.22
C GLY A 193 0.48 -27.51 -13.55
N ASP A 194 1.79 -27.77 -13.73
CA ASP A 194 2.46 -28.93 -13.13
C ASP A 194 2.51 -28.78 -11.59
N GLY A 195 2.21 -29.86 -10.87
CA GLY A 195 2.28 -29.94 -9.40
C GLY A 195 1.12 -29.22 -8.65
N ILE A 196 0.16 -28.58 -9.33
CA ILE A 196 -0.89 -27.81 -8.66
C ILE A 196 -1.92 -28.70 -7.96
N SER A 197 -2.25 -29.86 -8.55
CA SER A 197 -3.16 -30.82 -7.90
C SER A 197 -2.56 -31.36 -6.61
N GLU A 198 -1.27 -31.66 -6.62
CA GLU A 198 -0.49 -32.09 -5.46
C GLU A 198 -0.43 -30.99 -4.39
N LEU A 199 -0.28 -29.72 -4.78
CA LEU A 199 -0.35 -28.59 -3.86
C LEU A 199 -1.73 -28.50 -3.20
N LEU A 200 -2.83 -28.61 -3.97
CA LEU A 200 -4.17 -28.60 -3.41
C LEU A 200 -4.44 -29.77 -2.45
N ASP A 201 -3.89 -30.95 -2.76
CA ASP A 201 -3.94 -32.11 -1.86
C ASP A 201 -3.15 -31.84 -0.56
N ALA A 202 -1.96 -31.25 -0.65
CA ALA A 202 -1.15 -30.88 0.51
C ALA A 202 -1.82 -29.81 1.37
N ILE A 203 -2.49 -28.81 0.78
CA ILE A 203 -3.28 -27.81 1.51
C ILE A 203 -4.37 -28.51 2.35
N VAL A 204 -5.11 -29.45 1.76
CA VAL A 204 -6.13 -30.20 2.47
C VAL A 204 -5.56 -31.06 3.59
N GLU A 205 -4.40 -31.68 3.38
CA GLU A 205 -3.78 -32.63 4.32
C GLU A 205 -3.03 -31.92 5.46
N ARG A 206 -2.26 -30.87 5.15
CA ARG A 206 -1.34 -30.23 6.12
C ARG A 206 -2.00 -29.10 6.89
N ILE A 207 -2.76 -28.22 6.23
CA ILE A 207 -3.41 -27.10 6.92
C ILE A 207 -4.52 -27.63 7.82
N PRO A 208 -4.55 -27.28 9.11
CA PRO A 208 -5.59 -27.75 10.03
C PRO A 208 -6.95 -27.14 9.66
N PRO A 209 -8.06 -27.82 10.04
CA PRO A 209 -9.38 -27.23 9.92
C PRO A 209 -9.55 -26.06 10.90
N PRO A 210 -10.42 -25.09 10.59
CA PRO A 210 -10.72 -24.01 11.51
C PRO A 210 -11.37 -24.52 12.80
N GLU A 211 -11.08 -23.86 13.91
CA GLU A 211 -11.75 -24.06 15.17
C GLU A 211 -13.00 -23.19 15.26
N GLY A 212 -13.93 -23.54 16.15
CA GLY A 212 -15.14 -22.76 16.43
C GLY A 212 -16.35 -23.63 16.78
N ASN A 213 -17.31 -23.01 17.44
CA ASN A 213 -18.55 -23.69 17.86
C ASN A 213 -19.78 -22.90 17.38
N ILE A 214 -20.68 -23.58 16.68
CA ILE A 214 -21.89 -22.98 16.12
C ILE A 214 -22.93 -22.56 17.20
N ASP A 215 -22.86 -23.17 18.39
CA ASP A 215 -23.76 -22.88 19.50
C ASP A 215 -23.29 -21.73 20.40
N ASP A 216 -22.05 -21.26 20.19
CA ASP A 216 -21.52 -20.11 20.92
C ASP A 216 -22.04 -18.77 20.37
N PRO A 217 -21.92 -17.68 21.14
CA PRO A 217 -22.23 -16.34 20.63
C PRO A 217 -21.48 -16.03 19.36
N LEU A 218 -22.16 -15.35 18.42
CA LEU A 218 -21.50 -14.91 17.18
C LEU A 218 -20.27 -14.06 17.49
N GLN A 219 -19.14 -14.44 16.91
CA GLN A 219 -17.92 -13.65 16.79
C GLN A 219 -17.42 -13.76 15.36
N ALA A 220 -17.53 -12.67 14.61
CA ALA A 220 -16.99 -12.57 13.26
C ALA A 220 -15.93 -11.47 13.21
N LEU A 221 -14.77 -11.79 12.62
CA LEU A 221 -13.65 -10.87 12.42
C LEU A 221 -13.76 -10.23 11.04
N ILE A 222 -13.86 -8.90 10.98
CA ILE A 222 -13.72 -8.15 9.72
C ILE A 222 -12.24 -7.99 9.43
N PHE A 223 -11.76 -8.56 8.32
CA PHE A 223 -10.36 -8.43 7.90
C PHE A 223 -10.17 -7.44 6.74
N ASP A 224 -11.20 -7.12 5.96
CA ASP A 224 -11.20 -6.08 4.93
C ASP A 224 -12.58 -5.45 4.76
N SER A 225 -12.61 -4.19 4.31
CA SER A 225 -13.85 -3.49 3.97
C SER A 225 -13.62 -2.52 2.81
N TYR A 226 -14.62 -2.43 1.92
CA TYR A 226 -14.61 -1.45 0.84
C TYR A 226 -15.99 -0.85 0.61
N PHE A 227 -16.02 0.30 -0.03
CA PHE A 227 -17.27 1.00 -0.31
C PHE A 227 -17.70 0.76 -1.77
N ASP A 228 -18.91 0.30 -1.94
CA ASP A 228 -19.60 0.21 -3.22
C ASP A 228 -20.65 1.34 -3.33
N GLN A 229 -20.71 2.04 -4.46
CA GLN A 229 -21.60 3.19 -4.64
C GLN A 229 -23.09 2.83 -4.54
N TYR A 230 -23.45 1.57 -4.82
CA TYR A 230 -24.85 1.09 -4.84
C TYR A 230 -25.21 0.32 -3.57
N ARG A 231 -24.25 -0.39 -2.99
CA ARG A 231 -24.47 -1.33 -1.89
C ARG A 231 -23.97 -0.83 -0.52
N GLY A 232 -23.26 0.29 -0.51
CA GLY A 232 -22.60 0.81 0.70
C GLY A 232 -21.33 0.04 1.05
N VAL A 233 -21.01 -0.06 2.34
CA VAL A 233 -19.83 -0.79 2.80
C VAL A 233 -20.08 -2.29 2.70
N ILE A 234 -19.17 -2.98 2.03
CA ILE A 234 -19.09 -4.44 1.94
C ILE A 234 -17.89 -4.87 2.77
N SER A 235 -18.13 -5.61 3.84
CA SER A 235 -17.08 -6.08 4.74
C SER A 235 -16.79 -7.55 4.49
N SER A 236 -15.53 -7.89 4.23
CA SER A 236 -15.05 -9.27 4.21
C SER A 236 -14.82 -9.73 5.64
N MET A 237 -15.41 -10.85 6.01
CA MET A 237 -15.34 -11.34 7.37
C MET A 237 -15.10 -12.85 7.43
N ARG A 238 -14.49 -13.27 8.52
CA ARG A 238 -14.41 -14.67 8.93
C ARG A 238 -15.24 -14.91 10.17
N ILE A 239 -16.05 -15.97 10.16
CA ILE A 239 -16.80 -16.40 11.33
C ILE A 239 -15.88 -17.26 12.21
N MET A 240 -15.61 -16.79 13.44
CA MET A 240 -14.81 -17.52 14.42
C MET A 240 -15.71 -18.44 15.26
N ASN A 241 -16.81 -17.91 15.78
CA ASN A 241 -17.81 -18.65 16.57
C ASN A 241 -19.23 -18.24 16.20
N GLY A 242 -20.18 -19.10 16.53
CA GLY A 242 -21.59 -18.86 16.29
C GLY A 242 -21.94 -18.89 14.80
N ARG A 243 -23.00 -18.20 14.46
CA ARG A 243 -23.47 -18.07 13.07
C ARG A 243 -24.15 -16.74 12.84
N ILE A 244 -24.15 -16.31 11.59
CA ILE A 244 -24.83 -15.10 11.13
C ILE A 244 -25.83 -15.47 10.04
N ARG A 245 -26.99 -14.82 10.07
CA ARG A 245 -28.06 -14.96 9.08
C ARG A 245 -28.45 -13.61 8.51
N THR A 246 -29.02 -13.63 7.32
CA THR A 246 -29.68 -12.45 6.75
C THR A 246 -30.77 -11.93 7.67
N ASN A 247 -30.85 -10.63 7.89
CA ASN A 247 -31.73 -9.90 8.80
C ASN A 247 -31.38 -10.03 10.29
N ASP A 248 -30.26 -10.64 10.67
CA ASP A 248 -29.79 -10.60 12.06
C ASP A 248 -29.41 -9.17 12.46
N LYS A 249 -29.74 -8.81 13.72
CA LYS A 249 -29.28 -7.56 14.32
C LYS A 249 -27.89 -7.73 14.89
N LEU A 250 -26.96 -7.00 14.31
CA LEU A 250 -25.53 -7.07 14.60
C LEU A 250 -25.08 -5.87 15.43
N ARG A 251 -24.12 -6.12 16.28
CA ARG A 251 -23.38 -5.12 17.03
C ARG A 251 -21.91 -5.18 16.65
N PHE A 252 -21.35 -4.05 16.29
CA PHE A 252 -19.92 -3.85 16.06
C PHE A 252 -19.30 -3.46 17.42
N MET A 253 -18.37 -4.28 17.91
CA MET A 253 -17.98 -4.21 19.32
C MET A 253 -17.05 -3.05 19.63
N GLN A 254 -16.16 -2.67 18.70
CA GLN A 254 -15.20 -1.57 18.87
C GLN A 254 -15.85 -0.22 18.55
N THR A 255 -16.53 -0.10 17.42
CA THR A 255 -17.20 1.15 17.00
C THR A 255 -18.53 1.39 17.70
N GLY A 256 -19.12 0.37 18.35
CA GLY A 256 -20.37 0.46 19.11
C GLY A 256 -21.63 0.56 18.25
N GLY A 257 -21.51 0.48 16.92
CA GLY A 257 -22.62 0.56 15.97
C GLY A 257 -23.54 -0.68 16.05
N THR A 258 -24.83 -0.46 15.77
CA THR A 258 -25.81 -1.56 15.59
C THR A 258 -26.40 -1.45 14.19
N HIS A 259 -26.39 -2.56 13.46
CA HIS A 259 -26.81 -2.62 12.07
C HIS A 259 -27.56 -3.93 11.82
N ASP A 260 -28.41 -3.96 10.80
CA ASP A 260 -29.06 -5.18 10.35
C ASP A 260 -28.22 -5.81 9.21
N ALA A 261 -28.05 -7.14 9.24
CA ALA A 261 -27.39 -7.88 8.15
C ALA A 261 -28.31 -7.93 6.94
N GLU A 262 -28.22 -6.95 6.04
CA GLU A 262 -29.10 -6.91 4.86
C GLU A 262 -28.81 -8.04 3.88
N GLU A 263 -27.53 -8.32 3.69
CA GLU A 263 -27.07 -9.41 2.84
C GLU A 263 -25.78 -9.99 3.39
N ILE A 264 -25.68 -11.30 3.37
CA ILE A 264 -24.44 -12.05 3.61
C ILE A 264 -24.21 -13.00 2.45
N GLY A 265 -22.96 -13.36 2.20
CA GLY A 265 -22.64 -14.27 1.11
C GLY A 265 -21.18 -14.64 1.03
N VAL A 266 -20.86 -15.38 -0.03
CA VAL A 266 -19.51 -15.85 -0.33
C VAL A 266 -19.07 -15.35 -1.71
N ARG A 267 -17.77 -15.34 -1.97
CA ARG A 267 -17.19 -15.06 -3.29
C ARG A 267 -16.72 -16.39 -3.91
N SER A 268 -17.36 -16.82 -5.01
CA SER A 268 -17.05 -18.09 -5.67
C SER A 268 -17.16 -17.98 -7.20
N PRO A 269 -16.21 -17.41 -7.90
CA PRO A 269 -15.48 -16.15 -7.63
C PRO A 269 -16.39 -14.91 -7.63
N GLY A 270 -17.58 -15.01 -8.23
CA GLY A 270 -18.60 -13.96 -8.18
C GLY A 270 -19.24 -13.88 -6.79
N VAL A 271 -19.86 -12.74 -6.52
CA VAL A 271 -20.61 -12.52 -5.28
C VAL A 271 -21.88 -13.40 -5.29
N THR A 272 -22.00 -14.30 -4.31
CA THR A 272 -23.12 -15.25 -4.19
C THR A 272 -23.76 -15.10 -2.80
N PRO A 273 -24.99 -14.55 -2.72
CA PRO A 273 -25.70 -14.46 -1.45
C PRO A 273 -25.99 -15.85 -0.86
N VAL A 274 -25.93 -15.96 0.48
CA VAL A 274 -26.29 -17.16 1.24
C VAL A 274 -27.23 -16.80 2.39
N GLU A 275 -27.94 -17.79 2.94
CA GLU A 275 -28.88 -17.56 4.05
C GLU A 275 -28.18 -17.53 5.42
N GLU A 276 -27.07 -18.29 5.56
CA GLU A 276 -26.34 -18.45 6.82
C GLU A 276 -24.85 -18.66 6.53
N LEU A 277 -23.99 -18.12 7.41
CA LEU A 277 -22.56 -18.43 7.50
C LEU A 277 -22.27 -18.89 8.93
N GLY A 278 -21.47 -19.92 9.07
CA GLY A 278 -21.09 -20.53 10.35
C GLY A 278 -19.59 -20.50 10.62
N PRO A 279 -19.14 -21.12 11.73
CA PRO A 279 -17.75 -21.10 12.13
C PRO A 279 -16.81 -21.58 11.03
N GLY A 280 -15.66 -20.93 10.88
CA GLY A 280 -14.65 -21.25 9.89
C GLY A 280 -14.94 -20.73 8.48
N GLU A 281 -16.16 -20.29 8.17
CA GLU A 281 -16.46 -19.75 6.84
C GLU A 281 -15.98 -18.31 6.68
N VAL A 282 -15.48 -18.04 5.48
CA VAL A 282 -15.12 -16.69 5.02
C VAL A 282 -16.17 -16.20 4.04
N GLY A 283 -16.70 -15.01 4.32
CA GLY A 283 -17.76 -14.43 3.52
C GLY A 283 -17.74 -12.91 3.53
N TYR A 284 -18.83 -12.32 3.03
CA TYR A 284 -19.02 -10.88 3.07
C TYR A 284 -20.33 -10.52 3.80
N LEU A 285 -20.35 -9.30 4.32
CA LEU A 285 -21.49 -8.67 4.99
C LEU A 285 -21.81 -7.32 4.35
N ILE A 286 -23.09 -7.07 4.09
CA ILE A 286 -23.65 -5.75 3.77
C ILE A 286 -24.65 -5.39 4.86
N ALA A 287 -24.46 -4.25 5.50
CA ALA A 287 -25.22 -3.83 6.67
C ALA A 287 -25.64 -2.34 6.62
N SER A 288 -25.91 -1.79 5.42
CA SER A 288 -26.28 -0.38 5.19
C SER A 288 -25.32 0.66 5.81
N ILE A 289 -24.08 0.27 5.98
CA ILE A 289 -23.05 1.17 6.50
C ILE A 289 -22.56 2.06 5.34
N LYS A 290 -22.52 3.37 5.56
CA LYS A 290 -22.10 4.35 4.55
C LYS A 290 -20.68 4.86 4.74
N ASP A 291 -20.02 4.45 5.80
CA ASP A 291 -18.70 4.91 6.21
C ASP A 291 -17.87 3.71 6.63
N VAL A 292 -16.79 3.43 5.87
CA VAL A 292 -15.87 2.32 6.17
C VAL A 292 -15.27 2.44 7.57
N GLY A 293 -15.09 3.66 8.08
CA GLY A 293 -14.63 3.88 9.44
C GLY A 293 -15.52 3.28 10.53
N LYS A 294 -16.76 2.90 10.20
CA LYS A 294 -17.69 2.20 11.12
C LYS A 294 -17.64 0.68 11.00
N ALA A 295 -16.99 0.16 9.99
CA ALA A 295 -16.75 -1.27 9.78
C ALA A 295 -15.28 -1.48 9.44
N LYS A 296 -14.40 -1.00 10.32
CA LYS A 296 -12.95 -1.10 10.13
C LYS A 296 -12.50 -2.54 10.11
N SER A 297 -11.41 -2.81 9.41
CA SER A 297 -10.69 -4.09 9.58
C SER A 297 -10.23 -4.23 11.04
N GLY A 298 -10.31 -5.45 11.59
CA GLY A 298 -10.09 -5.73 13.01
C GLY A 298 -11.32 -5.54 13.90
N GLU A 299 -12.44 -5.08 13.33
CA GLU A 299 -13.71 -4.99 14.06
C GLU A 299 -14.30 -6.38 14.32
N THR A 300 -14.84 -6.57 15.52
CA THR A 300 -15.59 -7.78 15.88
C THR A 300 -17.07 -7.54 15.75
N VAL A 301 -17.71 -8.36 14.93
CA VAL A 301 -19.17 -8.35 14.77
C VAL A 301 -19.78 -9.46 15.62
N THR A 302 -20.79 -9.10 16.41
CA THR A 302 -21.57 -10.04 17.24
C THR A 302 -23.07 -9.78 17.10
N SER A 303 -23.90 -10.73 17.54
CA SER A 303 -25.36 -10.55 17.56
C SER A 303 -25.77 -9.62 18.70
N VAL A 304 -26.82 -8.80 18.51
CA VAL A 304 -27.38 -7.96 19.57
C VAL A 304 -28.02 -8.84 20.67
N LEU A 305 -28.65 -9.93 20.25
CA LEU A 305 -29.21 -10.92 21.18
C LEU A 305 -28.20 -12.04 21.40
N GLY A 306 -27.70 -12.20 22.63
CA GLY A 306 -26.66 -13.18 22.95
C GLY A 306 -25.28 -12.72 22.51
N SER A 307 -24.96 -11.44 22.70
CA SER A 307 -23.66 -10.86 22.35
C SER A 307 -22.50 -11.58 23.01
N ALA A 308 -21.40 -11.74 22.27
CA ALA A 308 -20.11 -12.12 22.83
C ALA A 308 -19.66 -11.09 23.88
N GLN A 309 -18.99 -11.56 24.93
CA GLN A 309 -18.54 -10.69 26.02
C GLN A 309 -17.21 -10.00 25.72
N GLN A 310 -16.37 -10.63 24.89
CA GLN A 310 -15.06 -10.13 24.53
C GLN A 310 -14.97 -9.96 23.01
N ALA A 311 -14.38 -8.87 22.57
CA ALA A 311 -13.97 -8.70 21.18
C ALA A 311 -12.79 -9.62 20.89
N LEU A 312 -12.65 -10.03 19.64
CA LEU A 312 -11.43 -10.64 19.13
C LEU A 312 -10.29 -9.62 19.22
N GLU A 313 -9.05 -10.10 19.26
CA GLU A 313 -7.91 -9.21 19.16
C GLU A 313 -8.05 -8.38 17.87
N GLY A 314 -8.08 -7.07 18.06
CA GLY A 314 -8.21 -6.12 16.95
C GLY A 314 -6.85 -5.73 16.42
N TYR A 315 -6.84 -5.13 15.25
CA TYR A 315 -5.63 -4.57 14.67
C TYR A 315 -5.43 -3.13 15.09
N GLU A 316 -4.17 -2.72 15.24
CA GLU A 316 -3.84 -1.30 15.36
C GLU A 316 -4.14 -0.57 14.05
N ASP A 317 -4.61 0.69 14.13
CA ASP A 317 -4.76 1.52 12.93
C ASP A 317 -3.35 1.81 12.36
N PRO A 318 -3.13 1.65 11.06
CA PRO A 318 -1.83 1.92 10.45
C PRO A 318 -1.50 3.41 10.57
N LYS A 319 -0.28 3.71 10.98
CA LYS A 319 0.20 5.08 11.07
C LYS A 319 0.90 5.45 9.77
N PRO A 320 0.56 6.59 9.16
CA PRO A 320 1.28 7.05 7.98
C PRO A 320 2.74 7.36 8.34
N MET A 321 3.65 6.95 7.46
CA MET A 321 5.09 7.18 7.62
C MET A 321 5.61 8.22 6.62
N VAL A 322 4.96 8.34 5.46
CA VAL A 322 5.36 9.22 4.36
C VAL A 322 4.28 10.25 4.13
N PHE A 323 4.67 11.50 3.99
CA PHE A 323 3.75 12.61 3.79
C PHE A 323 4.12 13.39 2.52
N CYS A 324 3.13 13.81 1.74
CA CYS A 324 3.33 14.78 0.68
C CYS A 324 2.12 15.70 0.51
N GLY A 325 2.36 16.91 -0.01
CA GLY A 325 1.29 17.80 -0.44
C GLY A 325 0.82 17.41 -1.84
N LEU A 326 -0.49 17.25 -2.04
CA LEU A 326 -1.12 17.03 -3.34
C LEU A 326 -1.91 18.28 -3.73
N TYR A 327 -1.56 18.86 -4.88
CA TYR A 327 -2.18 20.08 -5.39
C TYR A 327 -2.71 19.84 -6.79
N PRO A 328 -3.92 20.33 -7.14
CA PRO A 328 -4.38 20.28 -8.52
C PRO A 328 -3.58 21.26 -9.38
N VAL A 329 -3.31 20.90 -10.64
CA VAL A 329 -2.65 21.77 -11.61
C VAL A 329 -3.52 23.01 -11.89
N ASP A 330 -4.84 22.82 -11.97
CA ASP A 330 -5.81 23.90 -12.04
C ASP A 330 -6.45 24.11 -10.66
N GLY A 331 -6.30 25.31 -10.10
CA GLY A 331 -6.85 25.64 -8.77
C GLY A 331 -8.36 25.50 -8.66
N ASP A 332 -9.08 25.53 -9.77
CA ASP A 332 -10.54 25.34 -9.82
C ASP A 332 -10.93 23.87 -9.54
N GLU A 333 -10.01 22.91 -9.72
CA GLU A 333 -10.20 21.47 -9.44
C GLU A 333 -10.02 21.09 -7.94
N TYR A 334 -9.73 22.04 -7.04
CA TYR A 334 -9.60 21.76 -5.61
C TYR A 334 -10.82 21.06 -4.98
N PRO A 335 -12.09 21.44 -5.30
CA PRO A 335 -13.25 20.71 -4.79
C PRO A 335 -13.31 19.26 -5.28
N ASP A 336 -12.89 19.02 -6.54
CA ASP A 336 -12.90 17.68 -7.14
C ASP A 336 -11.83 16.80 -6.51
N LEU A 337 -10.64 17.34 -6.24
CA LEU A 337 -9.59 16.65 -5.48
C LEU A 337 -10.06 16.26 -4.06
N ARG A 338 -10.78 17.18 -3.38
CA ARG A 338 -11.36 16.87 -2.06
C ARG A 338 -12.31 15.68 -2.14
N GLU A 339 -13.24 15.70 -3.12
CA GLU A 339 -14.21 14.62 -3.31
C GLU A 339 -13.53 13.30 -3.65
N ALA A 340 -12.52 13.33 -4.52
CA ALA A 340 -11.73 12.16 -4.90
C ALA A 340 -11.00 11.54 -3.70
N LEU A 341 -10.32 12.36 -2.89
CA LEU A 341 -9.65 11.89 -1.65
C LEU A 341 -10.64 11.30 -0.65
N GLN A 342 -11.82 11.90 -0.49
CA GLN A 342 -12.88 11.35 0.36
C GLN A 342 -13.35 9.99 -0.15
N LYS A 343 -13.54 9.82 -1.46
CA LYS A 343 -13.93 8.55 -2.08
C LYS A 343 -12.83 7.49 -1.94
N LEU A 344 -11.56 7.86 -2.14
CA LEU A 344 -10.45 6.93 -1.93
C LEU A 344 -10.35 6.47 -0.47
N LYS A 345 -10.49 7.40 0.48
CA LYS A 345 -10.48 7.07 1.92
C LYS A 345 -11.58 6.09 2.32
N LEU A 346 -12.72 6.07 1.61
CA LEU A 346 -13.77 5.06 1.83
C LEU A 346 -13.29 3.64 1.47
N ASN A 347 -12.29 3.50 0.61
CA ASN A 347 -11.76 2.22 0.15
C ASN A 347 -10.38 1.90 0.74
N ASP A 348 -9.73 2.90 1.31
CA ASP A 348 -8.39 2.80 1.88
C ASP A 348 -8.32 3.62 3.17
N ALA A 349 -8.51 2.93 4.30
CA ALA A 349 -8.53 3.57 5.62
C ALA A 349 -7.15 4.09 6.06
N SER A 350 -6.08 3.68 5.41
CA SER A 350 -4.72 4.08 5.74
C SER A 350 -4.36 5.49 5.25
N ILE A 351 -5.10 6.03 4.27
CA ILE A 351 -4.88 7.39 3.76
C ILE A 351 -5.36 8.40 4.78
N THR A 352 -4.49 9.31 5.18
CA THR A 352 -4.85 10.51 5.92
C THR A 352 -4.68 11.74 5.03
N PHE A 353 -5.56 12.73 5.16
CA PHE A 353 -5.41 14.00 4.45
C PHE A 353 -6.03 15.15 5.21
N GLU A 354 -5.36 16.30 5.14
CA GLU A 354 -5.78 17.55 5.73
C GLU A 354 -5.64 18.70 4.71
N PRO A 355 -6.52 19.73 4.74
CA PRO A 355 -6.37 20.89 3.88
C PRO A 355 -5.03 21.59 4.11
N GLU A 356 -4.34 21.88 3.02
CA GLU A 356 -3.07 22.60 3.02
C GLU A 356 -3.12 23.78 2.04
N THR A 357 -2.37 24.84 2.32
CA THR A 357 -2.26 25.98 1.43
C THR A 357 -0.80 26.32 1.20
N SER A 358 -0.37 26.25 -0.05
CA SER A 358 0.96 26.66 -0.49
C SER A 358 0.94 28.06 -1.09
N GLY A 359 1.88 28.90 -0.73
CA GLY A 359 2.05 30.23 -1.35
C GLY A 359 2.35 30.15 -2.85
N ALA A 360 2.94 29.05 -3.32
CA ALA A 360 3.33 28.80 -4.69
C ALA A 360 2.26 28.04 -5.50
N LEU A 361 1.65 27.00 -4.89
CA LEU A 361 0.77 26.03 -5.56
C LEU A 361 -0.73 26.29 -5.29
N GLY A 362 -1.06 27.13 -4.32
CA GLY A 362 -2.45 27.43 -3.94
C GLY A 362 -3.02 26.43 -2.94
N PHE A 363 -4.29 26.06 -3.11
CA PHE A 363 -4.99 25.14 -2.21
C PHE A 363 -4.76 23.69 -2.62
N GLY A 364 -4.47 22.85 -1.65
CA GLY A 364 -4.25 21.41 -1.81
C GLY A 364 -4.53 20.65 -0.53
N PHE A 365 -3.96 19.46 -0.43
CA PHE A 365 -4.07 18.61 0.75
C PHE A 365 -2.72 18.05 1.13
N ARG A 366 -2.40 18.09 2.42
CA ARG A 366 -1.33 17.30 3.02
C ARG A 366 -1.84 15.90 3.21
N CYS A 367 -1.21 14.93 2.56
CA CYS A 367 -1.61 13.53 2.59
C CYS A 367 -0.53 12.69 3.27
N GLY A 368 -0.97 11.72 4.09
CA GLY A 368 -0.12 10.73 4.71
C GLY A 368 -0.37 9.34 4.16
N PHE A 369 0.70 8.56 3.98
CA PHE A 369 0.75 7.26 3.31
C PHE A 369 1.58 6.26 4.12
N LEU A 370 1.34 4.97 3.91
CA LEU A 370 2.09 3.88 4.57
C LEU A 370 3.55 3.82 4.11
N GLY A 371 3.80 4.10 2.83
CA GLY A 371 5.12 4.09 2.22
C GLY A 371 5.10 4.76 0.84
N LEU A 372 6.20 4.65 0.11
CA LEU A 372 6.34 5.27 -1.22
C LEU A 372 5.45 4.65 -2.27
N LEU A 373 5.43 3.32 -2.35
CA LEU A 373 4.59 2.63 -3.32
C LEU A 373 3.12 2.94 -3.09
N HIS A 374 2.70 3.01 -1.82
CA HIS A 374 1.35 3.41 -1.46
C HIS A 374 1.04 4.85 -1.95
N MET A 375 1.96 5.80 -1.74
CA MET A 375 1.83 7.18 -2.21
C MET A 375 1.69 7.24 -3.75
N GLU A 376 2.51 6.50 -4.47
CA GLU A 376 2.47 6.44 -5.94
C GLU A 376 1.14 5.86 -6.45
N ILE A 377 0.68 4.77 -5.84
CA ILE A 377 -0.59 4.13 -6.18
C ILE A 377 -1.76 5.08 -5.95
N VAL A 378 -1.81 5.75 -4.80
CA VAL A 378 -2.88 6.71 -4.50
C VAL A 378 -2.88 7.87 -5.49
N ARG A 379 -1.71 8.45 -5.81
CA ARG A 379 -1.59 9.50 -6.82
C ARG A 379 -2.07 9.04 -8.19
N GLU A 380 -1.61 7.87 -8.63
CA GLU A 380 -1.98 7.32 -9.94
C GLU A 380 -3.47 6.98 -10.03
N ARG A 381 -4.08 6.52 -8.93
CA ARG A 381 -5.54 6.33 -8.83
C ARG A 381 -6.30 7.64 -8.91
N LEU A 382 -5.84 8.70 -8.23
CA LEU A 382 -6.44 10.04 -8.33
C LEU A 382 -6.39 10.56 -9.77
N GLU A 383 -5.28 10.37 -10.46
CA GLU A 383 -5.10 10.79 -11.85
C GLU A 383 -5.99 9.99 -12.82
N ARG A 384 -6.07 8.65 -12.67
CA ARG A 384 -6.77 7.77 -13.61
C ARG A 384 -8.27 7.60 -13.33
N GLU A 385 -8.65 7.42 -12.06
CA GLU A 385 -10.04 7.13 -11.69
C GLU A 385 -10.89 8.41 -11.62
N PHE A 386 -10.25 9.57 -11.35
CA PHE A 386 -10.94 10.84 -11.17
C PHE A 386 -10.56 11.92 -12.19
N ASP A 387 -9.70 11.58 -13.17
CA ASP A 387 -9.26 12.48 -14.26
C ASP A 387 -8.63 13.79 -13.73
N LEU A 388 -7.87 13.70 -12.64
CA LEU A 388 -7.21 14.83 -12.01
C LEU A 388 -5.76 14.96 -12.50
N SER A 389 -5.31 16.19 -12.71
CA SER A 389 -3.90 16.49 -12.96
C SER A 389 -3.28 17.04 -11.69
N LEU A 390 -2.31 16.32 -11.10
CA LEU A 390 -1.79 16.62 -9.78
C LEU A 390 -0.31 17.00 -9.77
N ILE A 391 0.04 17.91 -8.87
CA ILE A 391 1.41 18.22 -8.46
C ILE A 391 1.60 17.63 -7.06
N ALA A 392 2.54 16.71 -6.92
CA ALA A 392 2.98 16.20 -5.62
C ALA A 392 4.23 16.96 -5.17
N THR A 393 4.29 17.36 -3.90
CA THR A 393 5.53 17.89 -3.30
C THR A 393 6.52 16.76 -3.04
N ALA A 394 7.75 17.10 -2.65
CA ALA A 394 8.70 16.09 -2.18
C ALA A 394 8.10 15.30 -1.02
N PRO A 395 8.28 13.96 -1.00
CA PRO A 395 7.90 13.19 0.17
C PRO A 395 8.71 13.65 1.38
N SER A 396 8.05 13.72 2.53
CA SER A 396 8.64 14.05 3.82
C SER A 396 8.22 13.01 4.85
N VAL A 397 8.90 13.02 6.00
CA VAL A 397 8.60 12.15 7.14
C VAL A 397 8.13 13.00 8.30
N ALA A 398 7.49 12.38 9.31
CA ALA A 398 7.10 13.09 10.52
C ALA A 398 8.31 13.19 11.47
N TYR A 399 8.73 14.40 11.78
CA TYR A 399 9.77 14.71 12.75
C TYR A 399 9.16 15.02 14.10
N LYS A 400 9.85 14.68 15.18
CA LYS A 400 9.54 15.18 16.53
C LYS A 400 10.46 16.33 16.86
N VAL A 401 9.88 17.49 17.12
CA VAL A 401 10.59 18.72 17.40
C VAL A 401 10.34 19.14 18.84
N THR A 402 11.39 19.14 19.65
CA THR A 402 11.33 19.66 21.02
C THR A 402 11.84 21.08 21.04
N THR A 403 11.01 22.00 21.53
CA THR A 403 11.34 23.42 21.67
C THR A 403 12.03 23.70 23.00
N ASP A 404 12.68 24.86 23.14
CA ASP A 404 13.44 25.26 24.35
C ASP A 404 12.57 25.33 25.62
N ASP A 405 11.26 25.51 25.48
CA ASP A 405 10.28 25.48 26.56
C ASP A 405 9.81 24.08 26.95
N GLY A 406 10.35 23.04 26.29
CA GLY A 406 10.09 21.62 26.56
C GLY A 406 8.81 21.05 25.92
N HIS A 407 8.17 21.77 25.02
CA HIS A 407 7.06 21.23 24.23
C HIS A 407 7.56 20.41 23.06
N THR A 408 7.01 19.20 22.86
CA THR A 408 7.29 18.36 21.71
C THR A 408 6.15 18.47 20.71
N LEU A 409 6.48 18.73 19.44
CA LEU A 409 5.56 18.88 18.31
C LEU A 409 5.88 17.81 17.26
N ASP A 410 4.87 17.21 16.69
CA ASP A 410 5.01 16.38 15.48
C ASP A 410 4.95 17.31 14.26
N VAL A 411 6.00 17.29 13.44
CA VAL A 411 6.17 18.14 12.26
C VAL A 411 6.32 17.24 11.02
N ASP A 412 5.29 17.13 10.23
CA ASP A 412 5.29 16.37 8.97
C ASP A 412 5.48 17.26 7.74
N ASN A 413 5.26 18.56 7.88
CA ASN A 413 5.51 19.57 6.86
C ASN A 413 6.71 20.44 7.23
N PRO A 414 7.76 20.52 6.38
CA PRO A 414 8.91 21.39 6.64
C PRO A 414 8.55 22.86 6.86
N SER A 415 7.41 23.34 6.33
CA SER A 415 6.96 24.73 6.51
C SER A 415 6.51 25.02 7.95
N ASP A 416 6.07 24.00 8.68
CA ASP A 416 5.56 24.12 10.04
C ASP A 416 6.67 24.01 11.11
N LEU A 417 7.93 23.79 10.66
CA LEU A 417 9.07 23.76 11.57
C LEU A 417 9.21 25.12 12.27
N PRO A 418 9.23 25.16 13.62
CA PRO A 418 9.49 26.37 14.38
C PRO A 418 10.82 27.04 14.00
N ASP A 419 10.98 28.33 14.35
CA ASP A 419 12.25 29.01 14.15
C ASP A 419 13.38 28.23 14.88
N MET A 420 14.42 27.88 14.14
CA MET A 420 15.58 27.12 14.64
C MET A 420 16.21 27.71 15.91
N GLY A 421 15.99 29.01 16.17
CA GLY A 421 16.44 29.67 17.40
C GLY A 421 15.65 29.29 18.66
N SER A 422 14.48 28.61 18.51
CA SER A 422 13.62 28.12 19.58
C SER A 422 13.55 26.59 19.66
N VAL A 423 14.31 25.89 18.82
CA VAL A 423 14.34 24.43 18.74
C VAL A 423 15.53 23.90 19.54
N ALA A 424 15.24 23.09 20.56
CA ALA A 424 16.25 22.41 21.36
C ALA A 424 16.76 21.14 20.67
N GLU A 425 15.86 20.36 20.06
CA GLU A 425 16.18 19.07 19.46
C GLU A 425 15.19 18.70 18.34
N ILE A 426 15.70 18.03 17.29
CA ILE A 426 14.88 17.42 16.25
C ILE A 426 15.21 15.94 16.18
N GLU A 427 14.19 15.11 16.33
CA GLU A 427 14.28 13.66 16.18
C GLU A 427 13.64 13.23 14.86
N GLU A 428 14.32 12.36 14.13
CA GLU A 428 13.83 11.77 12.89
C GLU A 428 13.41 10.31 13.10
N PRO A 429 12.40 9.81 12.34
CA PRO A 429 12.00 8.43 12.40
C PRO A 429 13.08 7.52 11.80
N MET A 430 13.35 6.41 12.49
CA MET A 430 14.35 5.42 12.10
C MET A 430 13.68 4.14 11.63
N LEU A 431 14.36 3.44 10.72
CA LEU A 431 14.02 2.12 10.24
C LEU A 431 15.11 1.11 10.59
N LYS A 432 14.72 -0.09 10.95
CA LYS A 432 15.56 -1.28 10.81
C LYS A 432 15.31 -1.86 9.44
N ILE A 433 16.37 -2.08 8.71
CA ILE A 433 16.33 -2.51 7.32
C ILE A 433 17.07 -3.82 7.19
N GLY A 434 16.42 -4.83 6.62
CA GLY A 434 17.01 -6.08 6.18
C GLY A 434 17.24 -6.07 4.67
N ILE A 435 18.47 -6.23 4.21
CA ILE A 435 18.81 -6.29 2.79
C ILE A 435 19.40 -7.66 2.49
N LEU A 436 18.68 -8.44 1.70
CA LEU A 436 19.16 -9.71 1.19
C LEU A 436 19.79 -9.50 -0.19
N THR A 437 21.03 -9.95 -0.36
CA THR A 437 21.79 -9.74 -1.60
C THR A 437 22.77 -10.89 -1.86
N PRO A 438 23.14 -11.17 -3.14
CA PRO A 438 24.26 -12.04 -3.42
C PRO A 438 25.56 -11.49 -2.82
N ALA A 439 26.45 -12.39 -2.36
CA ALA A 439 27.70 -12.04 -1.68
C ALA A 439 28.58 -11.06 -2.49
N ASP A 440 28.54 -11.14 -3.82
CA ASP A 440 29.31 -10.28 -4.72
C ASP A 440 28.91 -8.79 -4.64
N TYR A 441 27.67 -8.48 -4.23
CA TYR A 441 27.17 -7.12 -4.11
C TYR A 441 27.27 -6.54 -2.70
N THR A 442 27.74 -7.33 -1.70
CA THR A 442 27.85 -6.90 -0.29
C THR A 442 28.54 -5.55 -0.15
N GLY A 443 29.69 -5.35 -0.78
CA GLY A 443 30.44 -4.08 -0.71
C GLY A 443 29.68 -2.90 -1.30
N THR A 444 28.96 -3.12 -2.40
CA THR A 444 28.15 -2.09 -3.08
C THR A 444 26.96 -1.66 -2.22
N VAL A 445 26.30 -2.63 -1.57
CA VAL A 445 25.17 -2.36 -0.65
C VAL A 445 25.65 -1.63 0.60
N MET A 446 26.78 -2.06 1.17
CA MET A 446 27.40 -1.37 2.32
C MET A 446 27.74 0.08 2.01
N GLU A 447 28.33 0.38 0.84
CA GLU A 447 28.63 1.74 0.40
C GLU A 447 27.36 2.59 0.26
N LEU A 448 26.30 2.03 -0.33
CA LEU A 448 25.01 2.70 -0.46
C LEU A 448 24.41 3.05 0.91
N CYS A 449 24.33 2.08 1.83
CA CYS A 449 23.76 2.28 3.16
C CYS A 449 24.57 3.30 3.99
N GLN A 450 25.92 3.22 3.95
CA GLN A 450 26.77 4.17 4.66
C GLN A 450 26.65 5.59 4.08
N GLY A 451 26.52 5.72 2.76
CA GLY A 451 26.27 7.00 2.10
C GLY A 451 24.93 7.63 2.46
N ARG A 452 24.00 6.85 3.01
CA ARG A 452 22.67 7.27 3.47
C ARG A 452 22.54 7.24 5.00
N ARG A 453 23.60 7.52 5.72
CA ARG A 453 23.66 7.57 7.20
C ARG A 453 23.28 6.25 7.89
N GLY A 454 23.31 5.14 7.15
CA GLY A 454 23.00 3.82 7.71
C GLY A 454 24.08 3.35 8.69
N THR A 455 23.64 2.83 9.83
CA THR A 455 24.48 2.18 10.81
C THR A 455 24.26 0.68 10.73
N MET A 456 25.34 -0.09 10.42
CA MET A 456 25.24 -1.54 10.35
C MET A 456 25.04 -2.11 11.75
N ASP A 457 24.00 -2.93 11.93
CA ASP A 457 23.77 -3.71 13.14
C ASP A 457 24.49 -5.06 13.05
N ARG A 458 24.18 -5.84 12.02
CA ARG A 458 24.77 -7.17 11.80
C ARG A 458 24.79 -7.54 10.32
N MET A 459 25.59 -8.56 10.02
CA MET A 459 25.67 -9.19 8.70
C MET A 459 25.67 -10.69 8.89
N GLU A 460 24.78 -11.38 8.22
CA GLU A 460 24.60 -12.84 8.32
C GLU A 460 24.72 -13.48 6.94
N TYR A 461 25.49 -14.56 6.84
CA TYR A 461 25.57 -15.38 5.64
C TYR A 461 24.51 -16.49 5.75
N LEU A 462 23.42 -16.36 4.98
CA LEU A 462 22.39 -17.39 4.90
C LEU A 462 22.87 -18.62 4.10
N SER A 463 23.73 -18.37 3.11
CA SER A 463 24.46 -19.37 2.34
C SER A 463 25.82 -18.79 1.93
N PRO A 464 26.75 -19.59 1.36
CA PRO A 464 28.02 -19.07 0.83
C PRO A 464 27.84 -17.98 -0.24
N GLU A 465 26.69 -17.95 -0.91
CA GLU A 465 26.39 -17.08 -2.04
C GLU A 465 25.47 -15.93 -1.67
N ARG A 466 24.80 -15.98 -0.50
CA ARG A 466 23.80 -14.99 -0.06
C ARG A 466 24.07 -14.43 1.32
N VAL A 467 23.93 -13.11 1.43
CA VAL A 467 24.20 -12.35 2.65
C VAL A 467 22.97 -11.50 2.98
N GLU A 468 22.59 -11.50 4.24
CA GLU A 468 21.62 -10.58 4.80
C GLU A 468 22.36 -9.49 5.60
N LEU A 469 22.09 -8.24 5.26
CA LEU A 469 22.67 -7.05 5.88
C LEU A 469 21.61 -6.32 6.68
N HIS A 470 21.82 -6.15 7.97
CA HIS A 470 20.91 -5.41 8.85
C HIS A 470 21.47 -4.04 9.16
N TYR A 471 20.67 -3.00 8.87
CA TYR A 471 21.01 -1.61 9.10
C TYR A 471 19.91 -0.88 9.89
N GLU A 472 20.33 0.08 10.70
CA GLU A 472 19.46 1.12 11.19
C GLU A 472 19.69 2.38 10.35
N MET A 473 18.61 2.91 9.72
CA MET A 473 18.69 4.04 8.79
C MET A 473 17.57 5.03 9.03
N PRO A 474 17.80 6.34 8.82
CA PRO A 474 16.72 7.31 8.83
C PRO A 474 15.72 7.06 7.72
N LEU A 475 14.42 7.11 8.03
CA LEU A 475 13.35 6.93 7.04
C LEU A 475 13.47 7.95 5.89
N ALA A 476 13.86 9.20 6.19
CA ALA A 476 14.03 10.25 5.19
C ALA A 476 15.06 9.90 4.10
N GLU A 477 16.08 9.11 4.42
CA GLU A 477 17.10 8.67 3.46
C GLU A 477 16.66 7.49 2.59
N VAL A 478 15.62 6.79 3.01
CA VAL A 478 15.07 5.62 2.30
C VAL A 478 13.94 6.02 1.36
N VAL A 479 13.14 7.01 1.77
CA VAL A 479 11.90 7.43 1.09
C VAL A 479 12.16 8.07 -0.30
N THR A 480 13.33 8.56 -0.62
CA THR A 480 13.56 9.27 -1.89
C THR A 480 13.84 8.31 -3.05
N ASP A 481 15.03 7.71 -3.08
CA ASP A 481 15.51 6.94 -4.21
C ASP A 481 16.31 5.69 -3.81
N PHE A 482 16.38 5.39 -2.51
CA PHE A 482 17.21 4.30 -1.98
C PHE A 482 16.90 2.94 -2.64
N PHE A 483 15.62 2.63 -2.82
CA PHE A 483 15.18 1.38 -3.42
C PHE A 483 15.60 1.25 -4.90
N ASP A 484 15.47 2.34 -5.65
CA ASP A 484 15.88 2.38 -7.06
C ASP A 484 17.40 2.28 -7.20
N GLN A 485 18.15 2.95 -6.33
CA GLN A 485 19.60 2.86 -6.25
C GLN A 485 20.06 1.45 -5.86
N LEU A 486 19.38 0.83 -4.89
CA LEU A 486 19.66 -0.54 -4.47
C LEU A 486 19.48 -1.52 -5.64
N LYS A 487 18.32 -1.48 -6.30
CA LYS A 487 18.03 -2.32 -7.47
C LYS A 487 19.01 -2.07 -8.62
N SER A 488 19.26 -0.81 -8.96
CA SER A 488 20.15 -0.46 -10.07
C SER A 488 21.59 -0.93 -9.82
N ARG A 489 22.12 -0.73 -8.62
CA ARG A 489 23.51 -1.09 -8.27
C ARG A 489 23.72 -2.59 -8.12
N THR A 490 22.66 -3.34 -7.83
CA THR A 490 22.69 -4.80 -7.66
C THR A 490 22.07 -5.55 -8.85
N GLN A 491 21.79 -4.86 -9.97
CA GLN A 491 21.15 -5.44 -11.16
C GLN A 491 19.81 -6.13 -10.86
N GLY A 492 19.11 -5.67 -9.84
CA GLY A 492 17.83 -6.23 -9.40
C GLY A 492 17.93 -7.42 -8.44
N TYR A 493 19.14 -7.85 -8.07
CA TYR A 493 19.33 -9.03 -7.22
C TYR A 493 19.22 -8.75 -5.71
N ALA A 494 19.19 -7.51 -5.27
CA ALA A 494 18.97 -7.21 -3.86
C ALA A 494 17.50 -6.94 -3.59
N SER A 495 17.01 -7.53 -2.51
CA SER A 495 15.68 -7.26 -1.96
C SER A 495 15.80 -6.55 -0.61
N LEU A 496 14.77 -5.78 -0.29
CA LEU A 496 14.70 -4.94 0.90
C LEU A 496 13.41 -5.23 1.66
N ASP A 497 13.56 -5.35 2.97
CA ASP A 497 12.46 -5.28 3.94
C ASP A 497 12.79 -4.28 5.04
N TYR A 498 11.78 -3.68 5.67
CA TYR A 498 12.01 -2.69 6.72
C TYR A 498 10.89 -2.64 7.76
N GLU A 499 11.25 -2.25 8.97
CA GLU A 499 10.33 -2.00 10.08
C GLU A 499 10.66 -0.68 10.79
N PRO A 500 9.66 0.05 11.33
CA PRO A 500 9.91 1.23 12.16
C PRO A 500 10.73 0.89 13.42
N SER A 501 11.74 1.71 13.73
CA SER A 501 12.65 1.52 14.86
C SER A 501 12.59 2.65 15.90
N GLY A 502 11.55 3.50 15.84
CA GLY A 502 11.40 4.64 16.73
C GLY A 502 11.98 5.94 16.17
N TYR A 503 12.44 6.82 17.06
CA TYR A 503 12.97 8.14 16.71
C TYR A 503 14.36 8.34 17.28
N LYS A 504 15.18 9.10 16.54
CA LYS A 504 16.56 9.41 16.96
C LYS A 504 16.87 10.88 16.66
N ALA A 505 17.46 11.56 17.65
CA ALA A 505 17.92 12.92 17.50
C ALA A 505 19.16 13.00 16.59
N ASP A 506 19.16 13.95 15.66
CA ASP A 506 20.31 14.23 14.81
C ASP A 506 20.37 15.73 14.43
N LYS A 507 21.47 16.14 13.81
CA LYS A 507 21.70 17.52 13.34
C LYS A 507 20.92 17.83 12.08
N LEU A 508 19.64 18.07 12.23
CA LEU A 508 18.74 18.34 11.12
C LEU A 508 18.52 19.84 10.94
N VAL A 509 18.48 20.29 9.70
CA VAL A 509 18.27 21.69 9.32
C VAL A 509 17.23 21.80 8.22
N LYS A 510 16.44 22.88 8.27
CA LYS A 510 15.54 23.23 7.16
C LYS A 510 16.29 23.98 6.09
N VAL A 511 16.20 23.50 4.86
CA VAL A 511 16.68 24.19 3.66
C VAL A 511 15.47 24.79 2.93
N ASP A 512 15.43 26.11 2.87
CA ASP A 512 14.44 26.86 2.10
C ASP A 512 14.98 27.24 0.73
N VAL A 513 14.16 27.09 -0.31
CA VAL A 513 14.48 27.56 -1.66
C VAL A 513 13.76 28.87 -1.93
N LEU A 514 14.52 29.90 -2.29
CA LEU A 514 13.99 31.24 -2.58
C LEU A 514 14.10 31.54 -4.08
N LEU A 515 13.00 31.93 -4.67
CA LEU A 515 12.93 32.48 -6.03
C LEU A 515 12.71 33.98 -5.98
N ASN A 516 13.66 34.71 -6.55
CA ASN A 516 13.62 36.19 -6.51
C ASN A 516 13.59 36.80 -5.09
N GLY A 517 14.06 36.03 -4.08
CA GLY A 517 14.08 36.42 -2.67
C GLY A 517 12.83 36.04 -1.88
N GLU A 518 11.83 35.44 -2.51
CA GLU A 518 10.64 34.90 -1.85
C GLU A 518 10.78 33.38 -1.67
N PRO A 519 10.51 32.81 -0.49
CA PRO A 519 10.56 31.37 -0.27
C PRO A 519 9.45 30.67 -1.04
N VAL A 520 9.77 29.48 -1.55
CA VAL A 520 8.82 28.57 -2.21
C VAL A 520 8.70 27.35 -1.32
N ASP A 521 7.63 27.29 -0.55
CA ASP A 521 7.34 26.27 0.45
C ASP A 521 7.36 24.84 -0.12
N ALA A 522 6.88 24.64 -1.34
CA ALA A 522 6.88 23.35 -2.02
C ALA A 522 8.28 22.73 -2.23
N PHE A 523 9.35 23.53 -2.15
CA PHE A 523 10.75 23.08 -2.27
C PHE A 523 11.50 23.11 -0.93
N SER A 524 10.83 23.49 0.17
CA SER A 524 11.43 23.44 1.50
C SER A 524 11.52 21.99 1.97
N THR A 525 12.67 21.62 2.55
CA THR A 525 12.90 20.26 3.07
C THR A 525 13.74 20.29 4.34
N ILE A 526 13.63 19.24 5.15
CA ILE A 526 14.50 19.03 6.32
C ILE A 526 15.52 17.98 5.92
N VAL A 527 16.79 18.29 6.07
CA VAL A 527 17.93 17.44 5.72
C VAL A 527 18.99 17.47 6.81
N HIS A 528 19.87 16.49 6.82
CA HIS A 528 21.03 16.52 7.70
C HIS A 528 21.97 17.71 7.37
N ASP A 529 22.55 18.36 8.38
CA ASP A 529 23.37 19.56 8.20
C ASP A 529 24.54 19.35 7.23
N ASP A 530 25.19 18.19 7.28
CA ASP A 530 26.29 17.85 6.37
C ASP A 530 25.86 17.76 4.89
N ALA A 531 24.62 17.36 4.61
CA ALA A 531 24.06 17.22 3.27
C ALA A 531 23.43 18.53 2.74
N ALA A 532 23.16 19.50 3.61
CA ALA A 532 22.36 20.68 3.28
C ALA A 532 22.96 21.53 2.16
N TYR A 533 24.30 21.69 2.13
CA TYR A 533 24.98 22.47 1.08
C TYR A 533 24.84 21.79 -0.30
N ASP A 534 25.13 20.49 -0.37
CA ASP A 534 25.07 19.75 -1.65
C ASP A 534 23.64 19.64 -2.16
N TYR A 535 22.67 19.42 -1.28
CA TYR A 535 21.25 19.46 -1.60
C TYR A 535 20.86 20.83 -2.18
N GLY A 536 21.15 21.91 -1.47
CA GLY A 536 20.80 23.27 -1.88
C GLY A 536 21.44 23.66 -3.22
N ARG A 537 22.68 23.23 -3.48
CA ARG A 537 23.37 23.46 -4.73
C ARG A 537 22.71 22.72 -5.90
N ARG A 538 22.48 21.41 -5.77
CA ARG A 538 21.83 20.58 -6.79
C ARG A 538 20.43 21.11 -7.12
N MET A 539 19.64 21.44 -6.11
CA MET A 539 18.32 22.02 -6.30
C MET A 539 18.37 23.36 -7.05
N ALA A 540 19.29 24.26 -6.69
CA ALA A 540 19.43 25.54 -7.38
C ALA A 540 19.88 25.38 -8.84
N GLU A 541 20.80 24.45 -9.13
CA GLU A 541 21.26 24.11 -10.48
C GLU A 541 20.12 23.54 -11.32
N LYS A 542 19.36 22.57 -10.81
CA LYS A 542 18.22 21.94 -11.49
C LYS A 542 17.11 22.95 -11.79
N LEU A 543 16.73 23.76 -10.81
CA LEU A 543 15.74 24.82 -11.01
C LEU A 543 16.20 25.88 -12.04
N ARG A 544 17.49 26.18 -12.13
CA ARG A 544 18.02 27.09 -13.17
C ARG A 544 17.79 26.53 -14.57
N GLU A 545 17.84 25.23 -14.76
CA GLU A 545 17.60 24.57 -16.04
C GLU A 545 16.12 24.52 -16.40
N LEU A 546 15.26 24.26 -15.41
CA LEU A 546 13.83 24.06 -15.57
C LEU A 546 13.06 25.40 -15.70
N ILE A 547 13.47 26.44 -14.97
CA ILE A 547 12.77 27.73 -15.00
C ILE A 547 13.09 28.48 -16.30
N PRO A 548 12.09 28.82 -17.12
CA PRO A 548 12.30 29.52 -18.38
C PRO A 548 12.81 30.94 -18.14
N ARG A 549 13.66 31.44 -19.05
CA ARG A 549 14.13 32.82 -19.01
C ARG A 549 12.97 33.78 -19.06
N GLN A 550 12.92 34.69 -18.10
CA GLN A 550 11.90 35.76 -18.01
C GLN A 550 12.47 37.13 -18.44
N MET A 551 11.67 38.17 -18.32
CA MET A 551 12.09 39.53 -18.72
C MET A 551 13.08 40.19 -17.74
N PHE A 552 13.27 39.55 -16.57
CA PHE A 552 14.24 39.95 -15.53
C PHE A 552 15.08 38.75 -15.07
N ASP A 553 16.21 39.04 -14.41
CA ASP A 553 17.04 37.96 -13.84
C ASP A 553 16.35 37.40 -12.62
N VAL A 554 16.18 36.06 -12.58
CA VAL A 554 15.59 35.32 -11.46
C VAL A 554 16.73 34.69 -10.65
N PRO A 555 17.10 35.23 -9.49
CA PRO A 555 18.00 34.56 -8.57
C PRO A 555 17.26 33.41 -7.90
N ILE A 556 17.89 32.23 -7.90
CA ILE A 556 17.50 31.02 -7.19
C ILE A 556 18.49 30.88 -6.05
N GLN A 557 18.00 30.74 -4.83
CA GLN A 557 18.84 30.68 -3.65
C GLN A 557 18.38 29.55 -2.74
N ALA A 558 19.29 28.77 -2.21
CA ALA A 558 19.01 27.87 -1.11
C ALA A 558 19.54 28.51 0.19
N ALA A 559 18.77 28.44 1.26
CA ALA A 559 19.10 29.07 2.53
C ALA A 559 18.77 28.17 3.72
N ILE A 560 19.56 28.25 4.77
CA ILE A 560 19.28 27.70 6.09
C ILE A 560 18.99 28.89 7.00
N GLY A 561 17.72 29.04 7.43
CA GLY A 561 17.27 30.24 8.08
C GLY A 561 17.56 31.49 7.24
N GLY A 562 18.27 32.48 7.80
CA GLY A 562 18.66 33.71 7.08
C GLY A 562 19.94 33.59 6.24
N ARG A 563 20.66 32.44 6.27
CA ARG A 563 21.98 32.26 5.62
C ARG A 563 21.82 31.56 4.28
N ILE A 564 22.18 32.26 3.19
CA ILE A 564 22.22 31.68 1.86
C ILE A 564 23.43 30.73 1.75
N ILE A 565 23.19 29.47 1.39
CA ILE A 565 24.19 28.41 1.23
C ILE A 565 24.54 28.15 -0.23
N ALA A 566 23.57 28.30 -1.15
CA ALA A 566 23.81 28.15 -2.60
C ALA A 566 23.04 29.21 -3.38
N ARG A 567 23.54 29.57 -4.57
CA ARG A 567 22.90 30.56 -5.44
C ARG A 567 23.17 30.29 -6.90
N GLU A 568 22.10 30.29 -7.69
CA GLU A 568 22.10 30.29 -9.14
C GLU A 568 21.24 31.44 -9.70
N THR A 569 21.32 31.70 -10.98
CA THR A 569 20.54 32.78 -11.59
C THR A 569 20.12 32.45 -13.02
N VAL A 570 18.80 32.45 -13.25
CA VAL A 570 18.25 32.42 -14.63
C VAL A 570 18.35 33.81 -15.24
N LYS A 571 19.18 33.94 -16.26
CA LYS A 571 19.42 35.23 -16.92
C LYS A 571 18.21 35.68 -17.71
N ALA A 572 17.87 36.98 -17.63
CA ALA A 572 16.76 37.57 -18.35
C ALA A 572 16.89 37.42 -19.89
N LYS A 573 15.71 37.31 -20.54
CA LYS A 573 15.66 37.52 -22.01
C LYS A 573 16.17 38.91 -22.34
N ARG A 574 17.18 39.02 -23.18
CA ARG A 574 17.75 40.28 -23.62
C ARG A 574 17.19 40.64 -25.00
N LYS A 575 16.51 41.78 -25.09
CA LYS A 575 16.22 42.40 -26.36
C LYS A 575 17.45 43.23 -26.75
N ASP A 576 17.99 43.01 -27.92
CA ASP A 576 19.08 43.85 -28.43
C ASP A 576 18.55 45.24 -28.76
N VAL A 577 18.61 46.12 -27.74
CA VAL A 577 18.14 47.52 -27.90
C VAL A 577 19.10 48.35 -28.72
N LEU A 578 20.30 47.81 -29.03
CA LEU A 578 21.33 48.47 -29.81
C LEU A 578 21.32 48.08 -31.31
N ALA A 579 20.56 47.04 -31.69
CA ALA A 579 20.47 46.55 -33.07
C ALA A 579 20.08 47.63 -34.11
N LYS A 580 19.31 48.63 -33.67
CA LYS A 580 18.88 49.75 -34.52
C LYS A 580 19.75 51.02 -34.38
N CYS A 581 20.84 50.95 -33.62
CA CYS A 581 21.77 52.06 -33.44
C CYS A 581 22.91 51.99 -34.48
N TYR A 582 22.66 52.49 -35.66
CA TYR A 582 23.71 52.74 -36.68
C TYR A 582 24.52 53.97 -36.31
N GLY A 583 25.84 53.84 -36.18
CA GLY A 583 26.77 54.92 -35.90
C GLY A 583 27.32 54.99 -34.47
N GLY A 584 28.39 55.77 -34.27
CA GLY A 584 29.21 55.78 -33.05
C GLY A 584 28.69 56.56 -31.84
N ASP A 585 27.40 56.89 -31.77
CA ASP A 585 26.83 57.65 -30.64
C ASP A 585 26.82 56.81 -29.36
N ILE A 586 27.89 56.88 -28.62
CA ILE A 586 28.15 56.17 -27.35
C ILE A 586 27.12 56.62 -26.27
N THR A 587 26.75 57.90 -26.28
CA THR A 587 25.85 58.49 -25.29
C THR A 587 24.45 57.91 -25.43
N ARG A 588 23.95 57.79 -26.67
CA ARG A 588 22.64 57.17 -26.95
C ARG A 588 22.60 55.69 -26.61
N LYS A 589 23.67 54.95 -26.94
CA LYS A 589 23.81 53.53 -26.57
C LYS A 589 23.78 53.34 -25.05
N ARG A 590 24.48 54.17 -24.30
CA ARG A 590 24.52 54.16 -22.84
C ARG A 590 23.15 54.45 -22.23
N LYS A 591 22.44 55.48 -22.76
CA LYS A 591 21.11 55.85 -22.30
C LYS A 591 20.06 54.74 -22.55
N LEU A 592 20.12 54.05 -23.69
CA LEU A 592 19.25 52.93 -23.99
C LEU A 592 19.51 51.74 -23.09
N LEU A 593 20.75 51.42 -22.78
CA LEU A 593 21.14 50.39 -21.85
C LEU A 593 20.69 50.72 -20.40
N GLU A 594 20.82 51.97 -19.99
CA GLU A 594 20.35 52.44 -18.68
C GLU A 594 18.81 52.39 -18.56
N GLN A 595 18.07 52.76 -19.61
CA GLN A 595 16.62 52.62 -19.66
C GLN A 595 16.19 51.15 -19.60
N GLN A 596 16.89 50.25 -20.31
CA GLN A 596 16.64 48.81 -20.22
C GLN A 596 16.91 48.30 -18.82
N LYS A 597 18.00 48.71 -18.17
CA LYS A 597 18.30 48.34 -16.77
C LYS A 597 17.26 48.83 -15.79
N LYS A 598 16.76 50.08 -15.93
CA LYS A 598 15.69 50.63 -15.10
C LYS A 598 14.34 49.89 -15.33
N GLY A 599 14.04 49.57 -16.60
CA GLY A 599 12.82 48.79 -16.93
C GLY A 599 12.84 47.40 -16.31
N LYS A 600 14.00 46.69 -16.40
CA LYS A 600 14.17 45.39 -15.77
C LYS A 600 14.05 45.45 -14.24
N LYS A 601 14.62 46.48 -13.59
CA LYS A 601 14.50 46.67 -12.15
C LYS A 601 13.03 46.90 -11.70
N LYS A 602 12.28 47.63 -12.52
CA LYS A 602 10.84 47.84 -12.26
C LYS A 602 10.01 46.58 -12.48
N MET A 603 10.31 45.81 -13.54
CA MET A 603 9.67 44.51 -13.79
C MET A 603 9.97 43.50 -12.70
N LYS A 604 11.20 43.46 -12.21
CA LYS A 604 11.60 42.60 -11.08
C LYS A 604 10.83 42.90 -9.78
N ALA A 605 10.49 44.16 -9.55
CA ALA A 605 9.77 44.58 -8.34
C ALA A 605 8.25 44.29 -8.40
N ILE A 606 7.69 44.00 -9.59
CA ILE A 606 6.24 43.81 -9.82
C ILE A 606 5.93 42.36 -10.28
N GLY A 607 6.91 41.70 -10.94
CA GLY A 607 6.71 40.40 -11.57
C GLY A 607 6.82 39.25 -10.57
N ARG A 608 5.80 38.41 -10.50
CA ARG A 608 5.91 37.08 -9.90
C ARG A 608 6.73 36.19 -10.83
N VAL A 609 7.50 35.27 -10.25
CA VAL A 609 8.24 34.27 -11.00
C VAL A 609 7.25 33.16 -11.37
N GLU A 610 6.99 32.98 -12.67
CA GLU A 610 6.22 31.84 -13.16
C GLU A 610 7.13 30.60 -13.14
N VAL A 611 6.78 29.63 -12.32
CA VAL A 611 7.41 28.32 -12.30
C VAL A 611 6.47 27.36 -13.03
N PRO A 612 6.90 26.73 -14.13
CA PRO A 612 6.10 25.74 -14.82
C PRO A 612 5.82 24.53 -13.90
N ASN A 613 4.64 23.93 -14.03
CA ASN A 613 4.27 22.75 -13.24
C ASN A 613 5.25 21.58 -13.44
N GLU A 614 5.76 21.44 -14.67
CA GLU A 614 6.81 20.45 -15.00
C GLU A 614 8.11 20.69 -14.21
N ALA A 615 8.40 21.94 -13.83
CA ALA A 615 9.57 22.27 -13.02
C ALA A 615 9.41 21.79 -11.57
N PHE A 616 8.19 21.79 -11.02
CA PHE A 616 7.95 21.20 -9.69
C PHE A 616 8.17 19.68 -9.72
N VAL A 617 7.57 18.99 -10.67
CA VAL A 617 7.71 17.53 -10.81
C VAL A 617 9.16 17.13 -11.06
N SER A 618 9.86 17.85 -11.97
CA SER A 618 11.24 17.52 -12.33
C SER A 618 12.25 17.94 -11.27
N ALA A 619 12.03 19.05 -10.54
CA ALA A 619 12.94 19.51 -9.50
C ALA A 619 12.97 18.56 -8.30
N LEU A 620 11.85 17.86 -8.05
CA LEU A 620 11.71 16.90 -6.94
C LEU A 620 12.43 15.57 -7.21
N LYS A 621 12.71 15.26 -8.48
CA LYS A 621 13.55 14.12 -8.88
C LYS A 621 15.00 14.58 -8.97
N LEU A 622 15.66 14.79 -7.82
CA LEU A 622 17.04 15.33 -7.76
C LEU A 622 18.12 14.38 -8.29
N ASP A 623 17.80 13.12 -8.53
CA ASP A 623 18.79 12.05 -8.74
C ASP A 623 18.83 11.48 -10.16
N ASP A 624 18.28 12.17 -11.15
CA ASP A 624 18.48 11.85 -12.59
C ASP A 624 19.66 12.63 -13.19
#